data_7829698afde35744da4b09acb9f9fc53
#
_entry.id   7829698afde35744da4b09acb9f9fc53
#
_cell.length_a   1.000
_cell.length_b   1.000
_cell.length_c   1.000
_cell.angle_alpha   90.00
_cell.angle_beta   90.00
_cell.angle_gamma   90.00
#
_symmetry.space_group_name_H-M   'P 1'
#
loop_
_entity.id
_entity.type
_entity.pdbx_description
1 polymer ?
#
loop_
_entity_poly.entity_id
_entity_poly.type
_entity_poly.pdbx_seq_one_letter_code
_entity_poly.pdbx_strand_id
1 'polypeptide(L)'
;MIRSRGQALLGAMPALALIAGAGLILVALGNNAAREAHAGAQPLFWAGLALIYAPITFRLLGGGAGRGERIGLVLTLALSLYVVKVLRSPAEFVRFDELGWWRATHEAVLTGSLFESNPLNPATAGFPSLAAITAALSQLSGLSIFHSGLIVIGLARAVLALALFLLLERITGSARGAGVGIAVYACNPSFLYFDAQFGYESLALAVAAAFLLAALRWSRIEWTAVGPEVAGTAALVTALACGLAVTHHMTSLAVVGFLALWLALRTILLRRGESEEVRFKGPLLPALAIAIAFGLWFAFVAGGETLHELGGVFSRAFNSIVDLLTGSSGSKRLFSGASESQPLAARALAIVSVVPVLVLIGAGLRVLWRRRTRDSLSLALAVVALLYPVTLGLRLTQAGSETSQRASEFVFLGVAFLAALLLSGRTDRGRWLLARIGLTAVALLTFAGAFLLGELQATRQPGPYLVGAEDRSVTPQGLAAARFAAAHLPPRSRVLTDRTTATLLGSYGGMDPIFGRYADIALPRILFAPGFGHAEERAIHGQSLSFVVVDRRLGGEPPLIGYYVESDESGAFARRRAIGLGVLEKLRSVPGVSKIYSNGQIVIYDTSELTR
;
A
#
# COMPACT_ATOMS: atom_id res chain seq x y z
N MET A 1 40.48 21.64 1.03
CA MET A 1 40.15 20.82 -0.17
C MET A 1 39.03 19.80 0.04
N ILE A 2 38.82 19.22 1.24
CA ILE A 2 37.77 18.24 1.54
C ILE A 2 36.34 18.86 1.53
N ARG A 3 36.19 20.11 2.02
CA ARG A 3 34.90 20.83 1.98
C ARG A 3 34.36 21.12 0.58
N SER A 4 35.20 21.37 -0.41
CA SER A 4 34.79 21.67 -1.79
C SER A 4 34.27 20.43 -2.55
N ARG A 5 34.82 19.23 -2.28
CA ARG A 5 34.38 17.99 -2.93
C ARG A 5 33.03 17.51 -2.39
N GLY A 6 32.76 17.64 -1.07
CA GLY A 6 31.49 17.28 -0.48
C GLY A 6 30.34 18.17 -0.96
N GLN A 7 30.57 19.48 -1.08
CA GLN A 7 29.57 20.42 -1.61
C GLN A 7 29.28 20.17 -3.11
N ALA A 8 30.26 19.77 -3.90
CA ALA A 8 30.06 19.39 -5.30
C ALA A 8 29.27 18.09 -5.47
N LEU A 9 29.33 17.16 -4.50
CA LEU A 9 28.57 15.89 -4.53
C LEU A 9 27.10 16.07 -4.17
N LEU A 10 26.78 16.94 -3.21
CA LEU A 10 25.40 17.12 -2.69
C LEU A 10 24.62 18.22 -3.45
N GLY A 11 25.29 19.16 -4.12
CA GLY A 11 24.65 20.23 -4.88
C GLY A 11 23.58 20.99 -4.10
N ALA A 12 22.38 21.13 -4.67
CA ALA A 12 21.24 21.79 -4.05
C ALA A 12 20.44 20.89 -3.07
N MET A 13 20.83 19.61 -2.91
CA MET A 13 20.08 18.64 -2.12
C MET A 13 19.83 19.11 -0.66
N PRO A 14 20.81 19.69 0.08
CA PRO A 14 20.56 20.12 1.46
C PRO A 14 19.50 21.23 1.55
N ALA A 15 19.54 22.21 0.65
CA ALA A 15 18.55 23.28 0.63
C ALA A 15 17.15 22.75 0.28
N LEU A 16 17.05 21.80 -0.66
CA LEU A 16 15.79 21.19 -1.05
C LEU A 16 15.25 20.25 0.06
N ALA A 17 16.13 19.61 0.82
CA ALA A 17 15.72 18.85 2.01
C ALA A 17 15.13 19.76 3.10
N LEU A 18 15.67 20.97 3.30
CA LEU A 18 15.10 21.97 4.21
C LEU A 18 13.71 22.45 3.73
N ILE A 19 13.56 22.68 2.43
CA ILE A 19 12.25 23.05 1.85
C ILE A 19 11.24 21.90 2.03
N ALA A 20 11.65 20.65 1.80
CA ALA A 20 10.81 19.50 2.06
C ALA A 20 10.46 19.37 3.54
N GLY A 21 11.39 19.66 4.45
CA GLY A 21 11.15 19.75 5.91
C GLY A 21 10.09 20.79 6.25
N ALA A 22 10.15 22.00 5.66
CA ALA A 22 9.11 23.00 5.81
C ALA A 22 7.75 22.49 5.27
N GLY A 23 7.76 21.76 4.14
CA GLY A 23 6.56 21.08 3.62
C GLY A 23 5.97 20.08 4.61
N LEU A 24 6.81 19.28 5.29
CA LEU A 24 6.39 18.34 6.33
C LEU A 24 5.75 19.05 7.53
N ILE A 25 6.28 20.21 7.95
CA ILE A 25 5.67 21.04 9.01
C ILE A 25 4.27 21.49 8.58
N LEU A 26 4.09 21.97 7.34
CA LEU A 26 2.77 22.34 6.84
C LEU A 26 1.79 21.16 6.82
N VAL A 27 2.26 19.97 6.42
CA VAL A 27 1.45 18.75 6.47
C VAL A 27 1.04 18.42 7.91
N ALA A 28 1.96 18.51 8.86
CA ALA A 28 1.68 18.26 10.28
C ALA A 28 0.64 19.24 10.82
N LEU A 29 0.82 20.53 10.55
CA LEU A 29 -0.14 21.58 10.93
C LEU A 29 -1.51 21.36 10.25
N GLY A 30 -1.52 20.96 8.96
CA GLY A 30 -2.74 20.62 8.23
C GLY A 30 -3.47 19.43 8.84
N ASN A 31 -2.76 18.36 9.22
CA ASN A 31 -3.35 17.21 9.90
C ASN A 31 -3.92 17.58 11.27
N ASN A 32 -3.21 18.40 12.06
CA ASN A 32 -3.70 18.84 13.36
C ASN A 32 -4.95 19.71 13.24
N ALA A 33 -4.91 20.74 12.37
CA ALA A 33 -6.06 21.62 12.11
C ALA A 33 -7.28 20.83 11.58
N ALA A 34 -7.05 19.77 10.82
CA ALA A 34 -8.11 18.91 10.30
C ALA A 34 -8.84 18.11 11.38
N ARG A 35 -8.15 17.72 12.46
CA ARG A 35 -8.76 17.02 13.61
C ARG A 35 -9.82 17.90 14.29
N GLU A 36 -9.61 19.21 14.28
CA GLU A 36 -10.49 20.21 14.84
C GLU A 36 -11.47 20.81 13.79
N ALA A 37 -11.53 20.21 12.60
CA ALA A 37 -12.37 20.66 11.48
C ALA A 37 -12.13 22.10 11.00
N HIS A 38 -10.91 22.64 11.20
CA HIS A 38 -10.58 24.00 10.76
C HIS A 38 -10.48 24.10 9.22
N ALA A 39 -11.05 25.15 8.66
CA ALA A 39 -11.10 25.40 7.21
C ALA A 39 -9.72 25.50 6.53
N GLY A 40 -8.68 25.93 7.26
CA GLY A 40 -7.29 26.04 6.77
C GLY A 40 -6.54 24.71 6.62
N ALA A 41 -7.11 23.60 7.08
CA ALA A 41 -6.43 22.29 7.09
C ALA A 41 -6.03 21.80 5.69
N GLN A 42 -6.95 21.83 4.76
CA GLN A 42 -6.76 21.37 3.37
C GLN A 42 -5.69 22.20 2.62
N PRO A 43 -5.74 23.53 2.59
CA PRO A 43 -4.69 24.34 1.98
C PRO A 43 -3.30 24.07 2.55
N LEU A 44 -3.15 23.94 3.87
CA LEU A 44 -1.87 23.63 4.50
C LEU A 44 -1.31 22.26 4.04
N PHE A 45 -2.16 21.24 4.01
CA PHE A 45 -1.79 19.92 3.56
C PHE A 45 -1.30 19.92 2.10
N TRP A 46 -2.06 20.54 1.18
CA TRP A 46 -1.71 20.59 -0.24
C TRP A 46 -0.48 21.46 -0.51
N ALA A 47 -0.33 22.58 0.20
CA ALA A 47 0.87 23.42 0.12
C ALA A 47 2.11 22.65 0.60
N GLY A 48 1.99 21.88 1.68
CA GLY A 48 3.04 21.02 2.18
C GLY A 48 3.47 19.96 1.16
N LEU A 49 2.51 19.24 0.55
CA LEU A 49 2.80 18.29 -0.52
C LEU A 49 3.47 18.94 -1.74
N ALA A 50 3.00 20.11 -2.14
CA ALA A 50 3.59 20.86 -3.26
C ALA A 50 5.04 21.27 -2.97
N LEU A 51 5.36 21.73 -1.74
CA LEU A 51 6.71 22.07 -1.32
C LEU A 51 7.65 20.87 -1.26
N ILE A 52 7.15 19.68 -0.93
CA ILE A 52 7.94 18.44 -0.96
C ILE A 52 8.21 18.02 -2.41
N TYR A 53 7.19 17.99 -3.25
CA TYR A 53 7.27 17.35 -4.57
C TYR A 53 7.84 18.26 -5.66
N ALA A 54 7.35 19.49 -5.79
CA ALA A 54 7.63 20.34 -6.95
C ALA A 54 9.09 20.83 -7.02
N PRO A 55 9.74 21.34 -5.94
CA PRO A 55 11.12 21.81 -6.02
C PRO A 55 12.10 20.68 -6.33
N ILE A 56 11.90 19.49 -5.74
CA ILE A 56 12.73 18.32 -5.99
C ILE A 56 12.57 17.87 -7.45
N THR A 57 11.34 17.74 -7.94
CA THR A 57 11.05 17.36 -9.34
C THR A 57 11.64 18.38 -10.33
N PHE A 58 11.48 19.68 -10.04
CA PHE A 58 12.11 20.73 -10.85
C PHE A 58 13.62 20.57 -10.92
N ARG A 59 14.29 20.25 -9.82
CA ARG A 59 15.75 20.04 -9.80
C ARG A 59 16.16 18.78 -10.55
N LEU A 60 15.40 17.67 -10.40
CA LEU A 60 15.63 16.40 -11.11
C LEU A 60 15.49 16.55 -12.63
N LEU A 61 14.58 17.37 -13.11
CA LEU A 61 14.40 17.72 -14.52
C LEU A 61 15.61 18.51 -15.08
N GLY A 62 16.34 19.23 -14.24
CA GLY A 62 17.47 20.04 -14.66
C GLY A 62 18.69 19.21 -15.10
N GLY A 63 19.46 19.72 -16.07
CA GLY A 63 20.71 19.10 -16.55
C GLY A 63 21.89 19.25 -15.59
N GLY A 64 21.86 20.25 -14.68
CA GLY A 64 23.02 20.62 -13.86
C GLY A 64 23.16 19.83 -12.54
N ALA A 65 22.26 18.90 -12.21
CA ALA A 65 22.39 18.05 -11.03
C ALA A 65 23.32 16.86 -11.32
N GLY A 66 24.31 16.63 -10.45
CA GLY A 66 25.18 15.47 -10.51
C GLY A 66 24.48 14.17 -10.10
N ARG A 67 25.10 13.02 -10.39
CA ARG A 67 24.54 11.70 -10.02
C ARG A 67 24.30 11.57 -8.51
N GLY A 68 25.27 11.94 -7.68
CA GLY A 68 25.15 11.88 -6.21
C GLY A 68 24.02 12.77 -5.68
N GLU A 69 23.92 14.01 -6.20
CA GLU A 69 22.81 14.91 -5.87
C GLU A 69 21.45 14.32 -6.24
N ARG A 70 21.32 13.66 -7.41
CA ARG A 70 20.06 13.02 -7.83
C ARG A 70 19.66 11.88 -6.94
N ILE A 71 20.60 11.05 -6.51
CA ILE A 71 20.34 9.98 -5.53
C ILE A 71 19.84 10.59 -4.21
N GLY A 72 20.52 11.62 -3.70
CA GLY A 72 20.10 12.33 -2.49
C GLY A 72 18.68 12.92 -2.61
N LEU A 73 18.36 13.55 -3.75
CA LEU A 73 17.04 14.12 -4.02
C LEU A 73 15.93 13.06 -4.12
N VAL A 74 16.22 11.92 -4.74
CA VAL A 74 15.27 10.80 -4.83
C VAL A 74 15.00 10.22 -3.46
N LEU A 75 16.02 10.02 -2.63
CA LEU A 75 15.86 9.56 -1.25
C LEU A 75 15.09 10.59 -0.41
N THR A 76 15.43 11.89 -0.53
CA THR A 76 14.70 12.97 0.15
C THR A 76 13.21 12.95 -0.23
N LEU A 77 12.88 12.83 -1.53
CA LEU A 77 11.50 12.76 -1.99
C LEU A 77 10.77 11.56 -1.39
N ALA A 78 11.35 10.36 -1.53
CA ALA A 78 10.71 9.12 -1.09
C ALA A 78 10.49 9.08 0.42
N LEU A 79 11.50 9.52 1.21
CA LEU A 79 11.41 9.54 2.68
C LEU A 79 10.50 10.67 3.18
N SER A 80 10.51 11.85 2.55
CA SER A 80 9.57 12.92 2.92
C SER A 80 8.12 12.50 2.67
N LEU A 81 7.82 11.85 1.54
CA LEU A 81 6.49 11.33 1.27
C LEU A 81 6.11 10.17 2.23
N TYR A 82 7.07 9.36 2.66
CA TYR A 82 6.85 8.39 3.73
C TYR A 82 6.49 9.08 5.06
N VAL A 83 7.22 10.12 5.44
CA VAL A 83 6.94 10.88 6.68
C VAL A 83 5.56 11.55 6.61
N VAL A 84 5.07 11.98 5.43
CA VAL A 84 3.68 12.47 5.27
C VAL A 84 2.67 11.44 5.76
N LYS A 85 2.87 10.16 5.44
CA LYS A 85 2.01 9.07 5.95
C LYS A 85 2.12 8.94 7.47
N VAL A 86 3.34 8.97 8.00
CA VAL A 86 3.57 8.87 9.46
C VAL A 86 2.91 10.02 10.22
N LEU A 87 2.97 11.25 9.69
CA LEU A 87 2.36 12.44 10.31
C LEU A 87 0.83 12.38 10.39
N ARG A 88 0.20 11.46 9.69
CA ARG A 88 -1.25 11.24 9.82
C ARG A 88 -1.63 10.63 11.16
N SER A 89 -0.82 9.71 11.68
CA SER A 89 -0.94 9.13 13.02
C SER A 89 0.46 8.85 13.56
N PRO A 90 1.10 9.84 14.25
CA PRO A 90 2.50 9.76 14.63
C PRO A 90 2.76 8.94 15.89
N ALA A 91 1.72 8.49 16.58
CA ALA A 91 1.83 7.76 17.86
C ALA A 91 1.44 6.28 17.77
N GLU A 92 0.58 5.91 16.82
CA GLU A 92 -0.03 4.58 16.74
C GLU A 92 -0.29 4.18 15.28
N PHE A 93 -0.26 2.90 14.98
CA PHE A 93 -0.83 2.39 13.73
C PHE A 93 -2.37 2.45 13.79
N VAL A 94 -2.99 2.83 12.67
CA VAL A 94 -4.44 3.07 12.63
C VAL A 94 -5.13 2.45 11.42
N ARG A 95 -4.39 1.91 10.46
CA ARG A 95 -4.98 1.25 9.29
C ARG A 95 -5.21 -0.23 9.59
N PHE A 96 -6.23 -0.79 8.99
CA PHE A 96 -6.60 -2.20 9.19
C PHE A 96 -5.42 -3.15 9.00
N ASP A 97 -4.72 -3.07 7.86
CA ASP A 97 -3.57 -3.92 7.58
C ASP A 97 -2.43 -3.70 8.57
N GLU A 98 -2.16 -2.44 8.95
CA GLU A 98 -1.12 -2.13 9.94
C GLU A 98 -1.39 -2.76 11.30
N LEU A 99 -2.66 -2.75 11.72
CA LEU A 99 -3.10 -3.34 12.98
C LEU A 99 -3.03 -4.87 12.96
N GLY A 100 -3.34 -5.48 11.81
CA GLY A 100 -3.13 -6.91 11.59
C GLY A 100 -1.66 -7.30 11.69
N TRP A 101 -0.76 -6.53 11.08
CA TRP A 101 0.68 -6.76 11.17
C TRP A 101 1.25 -6.43 12.55
N TRP A 102 0.70 -5.43 13.24
CA TRP A 102 1.05 -5.16 14.63
C TRP A 102 0.73 -6.38 15.51
N ARG A 103 -0.47 -6.99 15.35
CA ARG A 103 -0.86 -8.22 16.08
C ARG A 103 0.11 -9.36 15.80
N ALA A 104 0.41 -9.66 14.54
CA ALA A 104 1.36 -10.72 14.17
C ALA A 104 2.75 -10.50 14.77
N THR A 105 3.24 -9.24 14.76
CA THR A 105 4.52 -8.87 15.35
C THR A 105 4.50 -8.99 16.88
N HIS A 106 3.41 -8.56 17.51
CA HIS A 106 3.24 -8.63 18.96
C HIS A 106 3.23 -10.08 19.46
N GLU A 107 2.52 -10.96 18.78
CA GLU A 107 2.55 -12.40 19.09
C GLU A 107 3.95 -12.97 18.93
N ALA A 108 4.67 -12.63 17.85
CA ALA A 108 6.04 -13.07 17.67
C ALA A 108 6.99 -12.59 18.79
N VAL A 109 6.79 -11.36 19.30
CA VAL A 109 7.56 -10.83 20.45
C VAL A 109 7.21 -11.56 21.74
N LEU A 110 5.94 -11.87 21.97
CA LEU A 110 5.46 -12.51 23.21
C LEU A 110 5.81 -14.00 23.29
N THR A 111 5.59 -14.73 22.18
CA THR A 111 5.72 -16.20 22.18
C THR A 111 7.09 -16.66 21.71
N GLY A 112 7.85 -15.83 21.02
CA GLY A 112 9.10 -16.21 20.36
C GLY A 112 8.87 -17.09 19.12
N SER A 113 7.63 -17.31 18.70
CA SER A 113 7.26 -18.14 17.55
C SER A 113 6.69 -17.33 16.40
N LEU A 114 6.88 -17.84 15.16
CA LEU A 114 6.29 -17.31 13.95
C LEU A 114 5.13 -18.24 13.52
N PHE A 115 4.37 -17.82 12.53
CA PHE A 115 3.26 -18.61 11.95
C PHE A 115 2.02 -18.75 12.87
N GLU A 116 1.92 -17.93 13.90
CA GLU A 116 0.74 -17.90 14.76
C GLU A 116 -0.50 -17.41 13.98
N SER A 117 -1.65 -18.02 14.27
CA SER A 117 -2.93 -17.62 13.67
C SER A 117 -3.29 -16.20 14.10
N ASN A 118 -3.64 -15.37 13.13
CA ASN A 118 -4.02 -13.98 13.35
C ASN A 118 -5.51 -13.79 13.01
N PRO A 119 -6.38 -13.54 13.99
CA PRO A 119 -7.81 -13.39 13.72
C PRO A 119 -8.16 -12.15 12.88
N LEU A 120 -7.26 -11.15 12.82
CA LEU A 120 -7.47 -9.95 12.00
C LEU A 120 -7.12 -10.18 10.53
N ASN A 121 -6.11 -11.01 10.26
CA ASN A 121 -5.65 -11.32 8.91
C ASN A 121 -4.95 -12.69 8.90
N PRO A 122 -5.67 -13.80 8.66
CA PRO A 122 -5.10 -15.15 8.67
C PRO A 122 -3.94 -15.36 7.68
N ALA A 123 -3.93 -14.66 6.55
CA ALA A 123 -2.85 -14.77 5.57
C ALA A 123 -1.48 -14.30 6.09
N THR A 124 -1.44 -13.47 7.15
CA THR A 124 -0.17 -13.01 7.73
C THR A 124 0.66 -14.17 8.30
N ALA A 125 0.03 -15.24 8.75
CA ALA A 125 0.72 -16.44 9.25
C ALA A 125 1.60 -17.09 8.17
N GLY A 126 1.16 -17.09 6.91
CA GLY A 126 1.93 -17.66 5.79
C GLY A 126 3.11 -16.83 5.32
N PHE A 127 3.24 -15.55 5.74
CA PHE A 127 4.26 -14.60 5.24
C PHE A 127 4.93 -13.82 6.39
N PRO A 128 5.77 -14.46 7.21
CA PRO A 128 6.20 -13.93 8.49
C PRO A 128 7.29 -12.84 8.42
N SER A 129 7.84 -12.51 7.24
CA SER A 129 9.04 -11.67 7.11
C SER A 129 8.93 -10.31 7.81
N LEU A 130 7.81 -9.60 7.63
CA LEU A 130 7.63 -8.29 8.25
C LEU A 130 7.56 -8.41 9.78
N ALA A 131 6.80 -9.37 10.29
CA ALA A 131 6.69 -9.61 11.73
C ALA A 131 8.04 -10.02 12.32
N ALA A 132 8.76 -10.95 11.68
CA ALA A 132 10.06 -11.44 12.12
C ALA A 132 11.11 -10.33 12.19
N ILE A 133 11.26 -9.53 11.12
CA ILE A 133 12.24 -8.44 11.07
C ILE A 133 11.90 -7.37 12.12
N THR A 134 10.61 -7.02 12.25
CA THR A 134 10.18 -5.97 13.19
C THR A 134 10.30 -6.46 14.64
N ALA A 135 9.94 -7.70 14.94
CA ALA A 135 10.11 -8.30 16.26
C ALA A 135 11.59 -8.37 16.65
N ALA A 136 12.46 -8.82 15.74
CA ALA A 136 13.91 -8.86 15.98
C ALA A 136 14.46 -7.46 16.27
N LEU A 137 14.08 -6.44 15.47
CA LEU A 137 14.51 -5.07 15.70
C LEU A 137 14.01 -4.55 17.06
N SER A 138 12.74 -4.80 17.39
CA SER A 138 12.14 -4.40 18.67
C SER A 138 12.88 -5.02 19.86
N GLN A 139 13.11 -6.33 19.84
CA GLN A 139 13.79 -7.05 20.91
C GLN A 139 15.26 -6.65 21.07
N LEU A 140 15.99 -6.46 19.97
CA LEU A 140 17.42 -6.10 20.01
C LEU A 140 17.65 -4.64 20.41
N SER A 141 16.74 -3.72 20.07
CA SER A 141 16.89 -2.28 20.32
C SER A 141 16.14 -1.79 21.56
N GLY A 142 15.16 -2.54 22.08
CA GLY A 142 14.24 -2.09 23.12
C GLY A 142 13.19 -1.09 22.63
N LEU A 143 13.12 -0.80 21.33
CA LEU A 143 12.10 0.08 20.76
C LEU A 143 10.73 -0.62 20.75
N SER A 144 9.64 0.16 20.85
CA SER A 144 8.30 -0.40 20.65
C SER A 144 8.12 -0.95 19.24
N ILE A 145 7.16 -1.86 19.06
CA ILE A 145 6.79 -2.42 17.74
C ILE A 145 6.44 -1.28 16.77
N PHE A 146 5.76 -0.23 17.23
CA PHE A 146 5.44 0.93 16.41
C PHE A 146 6.70 1.60 15.84
N HIS A 147 7.67 1.98 16.70
CA HIS A 147 8.90 2.63 16.24
C HIS A 147 9.75 1.70 15.37
N SER A 148 9.86 0.42 15.75
CA SER A 148 10.57 -0.58 14.95
C SER A 148 9.95 -0.76 13.57
N GLY A 149 8.63 -0.81 13.49
CA GLY A 149 7.89 -0.89 12.23
C GLY A 149 8.08 0.34 11.35
N LEU A 150 8.08 1.55 11.95
CA LEU A 150 8.38 2.78 11.21
C LEU A 150 9.80 2.76 10.61
N ILE A 151 10.79 2.27 11.35
CA ILE A 151 12.18 2.15 10.87
C ILE A 151 12.26 1.14 9.72
N VAL A 152 11.65 -0.06 9.88
CA VAL A 152 11.67 -1.12 8.87
C VAL A 152 11.05 -0.62 7.56
N ILE A 153 9.88 -0.01 7.60
CA ILE A 153 9.21 0.50 6.39
C ILE A 153 9.93 1.74 5.82
N GLY A 154 10.48 2.62 6.66
CA GLY A 154 11.30 3.75 6.21
C GLY A 154 12.55 3.29 5.45
N LEU A 155 13.25 2.27 5.94
CA LEU A 155 14.38 1.65 5.25
C LEU A 155 13.95 0.95 3.97
N ALA A 156 12.86 0.20 3.98
CA ALA A 156 12.28 -0.42 2.79
C ALA A 156 11.98 0.65 1.72
N ARG A 157 11.43 1.80 2.11
CA ARG A 157 11.16 2.93 1.22
C ARG A 157 12.43 3.51 0.58
N ALA A 158 13.48 3.65 1.37
CA ALA A 158 14.78 4.10 0.86
C ALA A 158 15.39 3.09 -0.13
N VAL A 159 15.33 1.78 0.19
CA VAL A 159 15.79 0.70 -0.69
C VAL A 159 14.98 0.68 -1.98
N LEU A 160 13.67 0.77 -1.93
CA LEU A 160 12.79 0.84 -3.11
C LEU A 160 13.21 1.98 -4.04
N ALA A 161 13.30 3.20 -3.52
CA ALA A 161 13.65 4.38 -4.32
C ALA A 161 15.05 4.28 -4.94
N LEU A 162 16.03 3.79 -4.16
CA LEU A 162 17.39 3.61 -4.63
C LEU A 162 17.50 2.49 -5.66
N ALA A 163 16.88 1.34 -5.43
CA ALA A 163 16.92 0.20 -6.35
C ALA A 163 16.25 0.55 -7.68
N LEU A 164 15.10 1.20 -7.66
CA LEU A 164 14.43 1.68 -8.87
C LEU A 164 15.25 2.74 -9.61
N PHE A 165 15.86 3.69 -8.89
CA PHE A 165 16.77 4.66 -9.52
C PHE A 165 17.92 3.97 -10.24
N LEU A 166 18.61 3.04 -9.59
CA LEU A 166 19.73 2.29 -10.17
C LEU A 166 19.29 1.40 -11.33
N LEU A 167 18.11 0.79 -11.25
CA LEU A 167 17.51 0.00 -12.31
C LEU A 167 17.27 0.85 -13.55
N LEU A 168 16.57 1.99 -13.40
CA LEU A 168 16.26 2.91 -14.48
C LEU A 168 17.53 3.55 -15.08
N GLU A 169 18.50 3.93 -14.23
CA GLU A 169 19.80 4.45 -14.68
C GLU A 169 20.53 3.44 -15.55
N ARG A 170 20.57 2.17 -15.15
CA ARG A 170 21.26 1.10 -15.90
C ARG A 170 20.58 0.79 -17.23
N ILE A 171 19.26 0.86 -17.30
CA ILE A 171 18.51 0.59 -18.55
C ILE A 171 18.64 1.77 -19.51
N THR A 172 18.55 3.00 -19.02
CA THR A 172 18.50 4.20 -19.87
C THR A 172 19.87 4.86 -20.09
N GLY A 173 20.88 4.48 -19.30
CA GLY A 173 22.20 5.13 -19.30
C GLY A 173 22.18 6.56 -18.75
N SER A 174 21.13 6.98 -18.04
CA SER A 174 20.92 8.38 -17.65
C SER A 174 20.45 8.53 -16.20
N ALA A 175 21.34 9.06 -15.34
CA ALA A 175 20.97 9.44 -13.98
C ALA A 175 19.86 10.50 -13.93
N ARG A 176 19.80 11.39 -14.94
CA ARG A 176 18.72 12.38 -15.08
C ARG A 176 17.39 11.69 -15.40
N GLY A 177 17.39 10.79 -16.38
CA GLY A 177 16.22 9.99 -16.72
C GLY A 177 15.72 9.20 -15.51
N ALA A 178 16.62 8.51 -14.81
CA ALA A 178 16.29 7.75 -13.61
C ALA A 178 15.65 8.62 -12.52
N GLY A 179 16.22 9.78 -12.20
CA GLY A 179 15.66 10.69 -11.20
C GLY A 179 14.25 11.16 -11.54
N VAL A 180 13.99 11.50 -12.80
CA VAL A 180 12.65 11.87 -13.26
C VAL A 180 11.72 10.66 -13.27
N GLY A 181 12.22 9.48 -13.64
CA GLY A 181 11.46 8.24 -13.54
C GLY A 181 10.94 7.99 -12.12
N ILE A 182 11.75 8.24 -11.08
CA ILE A 182 11.31 8.12 -9.69
C ILE A 182 10.26 9.19 -9.33
N ALA A 183 10.41 10.43 -9.77
CA ALA A 183 9.38 11.45 -9.56
C ALA A 183 8.04 11.04 -10.21
N VAL A 184 8.07 10.41 -11.40
CA VAL A 184 6.88 9.86 -12.04
C VAL A 184 6.36 8.61 -11.31
N TYR A 185 7.23 7.73 -10.82
CA TYR A 185 6.82 6.59 -9.99
C TYR A 185 6.08 7.04 -8.72
N ALA A 186 6.50 8.15 -8.13
CA ALA A 186 5.81 8.74 -6.98
C ALA A 186 4.39 9.26 -7.31
N CYS A 187 4.01 9.38 -8.59
CA CYS A 187 2.64 9.63 -9.03
C CYS A 187 1.75 8.37 -9.01
N ASN A 188 2.29 7.20 -8.63
CA ASN A 188 1.47 6.02 -8.38
C ASN A 188 0.43 6.33 -7.29
N PRO A 189 -0.87 6.06 -7.50
CA PRO A 189 -1.92 6.31 -6.51
C PRO A 189 -1.71 5.67 -5.14
N SER A 190 -1.00 4.53 -5.09
CA SER A 190 -0.68 3.80 -3.85
C SER A 190 0.53 4.36 -3.11
N PHE A 191 1.40 5.11 -3.80
CA PHE A 191 2.72 5.48 -3.31
C PHE A 191 2.73 6.22 -1.97
N LEU A 192 1.80 7.13 -1.73
CA LEU A 192 1.83 7.99 -0.55
C LEU A 192 1.39 7.26 0.73
N TYR A 193 0.37 6.40 0.64
CA TYR A 193 -0.21 5.75 1.82
C TYR A 193 -0.14 4.23 1.77
N PHE A 194 -0.65 3.58 0.75
CA PHE A 194 -0.75 2.12 0.70
C PHE A 194 0.64 1.47 0.70
N ASP A 195 1.54 1.91 -0.21
CA ASP A 195 2.92 1.41 -0.30
C ASP A 195 3.82 1.92 0.84
N ALA A 196 3.27 2.68 1.79
CA ALA A 196 3.99 3.28 2.92
C ALA A 196 3.45 2.83 4.28
N GLN A 197 2.42 1.98 4.31
CA GLN A 197 1.87 1.44 5.55
C GLN A 197 2.77 0.34 6.15
N PHE A 198 2.59 0.08 7.44
CA PHE A 198 3.22 -1.07 8.11
C PHE A 198 2.52 -2.35 7.62
N GLY A 199 2.94 -2.81 6.44
CA GLY A 199 2.39 -3.95 5.72
C GLY A 199 3.45 -4.68 4.93
N TYR A 200 3.26 -5.98 4.76
CA TYR A 200 4.21 -6.86 4.06
C TYR A 200 4.43 -6.46 2.60
N GLU A 201 3.44 -5.87 1.94
CA GLU A 201 3.53 -5.36 0.57
C GLU A 201 4.55 -4.22 0.46
N SER A 202 4.55 -3.27 1.41
CA SER A 202 5.52 -2.17 1.46
C SER A 202 6.97 -2.68 1.57
N LEU A 203 7.19 -3.75 2.34
CA LEU A 203 8.50 -4.42 2.44
C LEU A 203 8.82 -5.17 1.14
N ALA A 204 7.86 -5.92 0.60
CA ALA A 204 8.04 -6.75 -0.58
C ALA A 204 8.39 -5.93 -1.84
N LEU A 205 7.84 -4.74 -2.00
CA LEU A 205 8.20 -3.82 -3.10
C LEU A 205 9.68 -3.46 -3.10
N ALA A 206 10.25 -3.22 -1.92
CA ALA A 206 11.68 -2.94 -1.78
C ALA A 206 12.54 -4.16 -2.17
N VAL A 207 12.16 -5.35 -1.70
CA VAL A 207 12.83 -6.61 -2.04
C VAL A 207 12.69 -6.91 -3.53
N ALA A 208 11.51 -6.70 -4.11
CA ALA A 208 11.25 -6.89 -5.55
C ALA A 208 12.10 -5.93 -6.41
N ALA A 209 12.19 -4.65 -6.05
CA ALA A 209 13.03 -3.70 -6.76
C ALA A 209 14.52 -4.06 -6.70
N ALA A 210 15.00 -4.48 -5.52
CA ALA A 210 16.38 -4.99 -5.35
C ALA A 210 16.60 -6.27 -6.16
N PHE A 211 15.63 -7.18 -6.15
CA PHE A 211 15.66 -8.41 -6.94
C PHE A 211 15.71 -8.13 -8.46
N LEU A 212 14.88 -7.24 -8.97
CA LEU A 212 14.90 -6.84 -10.39
C LEU A 212 16.22 -6.20 -10.79
N LEU A 213 16.83 -5.40 -9.91
CA LEU A 213 18.16 -4.83 -10.13
C LEU A 213 19.24 -5.93 -10.18
N ALA A 214 19.18 -6.93 -9.28
CA ALA A 214 20.07 -8.08 -9.30
C ALA A 214 19.83 -8.97 -10.53
N ALA A 215 18.58 -9.17 -10.93
CA ALA A 215 18.20 -9.90 -12.13
C ALA A 215 18.73 -9.21 -13.41
N LEU A 216 18.66 -7.87 -13.47
CA LEU A 216 19.26 -7.11 -14.56
C LEU A 216 20.78 -7.29 -14.59
N ARG A 217 21.44 -7.23 -13.43
CA ARG A 217 22.91 -7.47 -13.35
C ARG A 217 23.26 -8.87 -13.85
N TRP A 218 22.53 -9.89 -13.38
CA TRP A 218 22.70 -11.27 -13.83
C TRP A 218 22.48 -11.43 -15.33
N SER A 219 21.41 -10.87 -15.86
CA SER A 219 21.00 -11.04 -17.26
C SER A 219 22.04 -10.50 -18.25
N ARG A 220 22.90 -9.57 -17.82
CA ARG A 220 23.97 -8.97 -18.62
C ARG A 220 25.35 -9.61 -18.44
N ILE A 221 25.45 -10.69 -17.67
CA ILE A 221 26.66 -11.49 -17.56
C ILE A 221 26.80 -12.33 -18.84
N GLU A 222 27.97 -12.37 -19.43
CA GLU A 222 28.25 -13.22 -20.59
C GLU A 222 28.22 -14.70 -20.20
N TRP A 223 27.82 -15.56 -21.14
CA TRP A 223 27.76 -17.01 -20.89
C TRP A 223 29.10 -17.62 -20.50
N THR A 224 30.17 -17.13 -21.08
CA THR A 224 31.55 -17.58 -20.83
C THR A 224 32.11 -17.10 -19.50
N ALA A 225 31.49 -16.09 -18.88
CA ALA A 225 31.96 -15.55 -17.61
C ALA A 225 31.76 -16.56 -16.47
N VAL A 226 32.83 -16.81 -15.72
CA VAL A 226 32.87 -17.65 -14.53
C VAL A 226 33.64 -16.92 -13.42
N GLY A 227 33.50 -17.38 -12.19
CA GLY A 227 34.26 -16.83 -11.07
C GLY A 227 33.39 -16.31 -9.91
N PRO A 228 34.04 -15.76 -8.87
CA PRO A 228 33.36 -15.37 -7.63
C PRO A 228 32.26 -14.31 -7.82
N GLU A 229 32.44 -13.39 -8.77
CA GLU A 229 31.45 -12.34 -9.05
C GLU A 229 30.16 -12.95 -9.63
N VAL A 230 30.28 -13.93 -10.53
CA VAL A 230 29.13 -14.65 -11.10
C VAL A 230 28.42 -15.44 -10.02
N ALA A 231 29.16 -16.18 -9.21
CA ALA A 231 28.61 -16.95 -8.10
C ALA A 231 27.93 -16.04 -7.06
N GLY A 232 28.56 -14.93 -6.69
CA GLY A 232 27.99 -13.94 -5.77
C GLY A 232 26.71 -13.29 -6.31
N THR A 233 26.65 -12.99 -7.63
CA THR A 233 25.43 -12.46 -8.24
C THR A 233 24.31 -13.50 -8.28
N ALA A 234 24.62 -14.77 -8.57
CA ALA A 234 23.65 -15.88 -8.51
C ALA A 234 23.11 -16.07 -7.09
N ALA A 235 23.98 -16.08 -6.09
CA ALA A 235 23.60 -16.19 -4.68
C ALA A 235 22.70 -15.04 -4.25
N LEU A 236 23.03 -13.80 -4.64
CA LEU A 236 22.19 -12.62 -4.36
C LEU A 236 20.81 -12.73 -5.00
N VAL A 237 20.74 -13.13 -6.27
CA VAL A 237 19.46 -13.35 -6.97
C VAL A 237 18.62 -14.40 -6.24
N THR A 238 19.23 -15.53 -5.86
CA THR A 238 18.53 -16.60 -5.15
C THR A 238 18.07 -16.16 -3.76
N ALA A 239 18.93 -15.48 -2.99
CA ALA A 239 18.58 -14.97 -1.67
C ALA A 239 17.43 -13.96 -1.70
N LEU A 240 17.45 -13.02 -2.66
CA LEU A 240 16.37 -12.05 -2.84
C LEU A 240 15.07 -12.71 -3.34
N ALA A 241 15.16 -13.75 -4.18
CA ALA A 241 14.00 -14.55 -4.59
C ALA A 241 13.36 -15.26 -3.40
N CYS A 242 14.15 -15.93 -2.55
CA CYS A 242 13.66 -16.55 -1.32
C CYS A 242 13.06 -15.51 -0.36
N GLY A 243 13.76 -14.38 -0.15
CA GLY A 243 13.26 -13.29 0.69
C GLY A 243 11.92 -12.74 0.19
N LEU A 244 11.75 -12.58 -1.12
CA LEU A 244 10.49 -12.10 -1.70
C LEU A 244 9.36 -13.14 -1.53
N ALA A 245 9.65 -14.41 -1.79
CA ALA A 245 8.70 -15.53 -1.68
C ALA A 245 8.08 -15.64 -0.28
N VAL A 246 8.88 -15.45 0.77
CA VAL A 246 8.43 -15.50 2.18
C VAL A 246 7.83 -14.18 2.68
N THR A 247 7.88 -13.12 1.85
CA THR A 247 7.40 -11.79 2.25
C THR A 247 5.97 -11.52 1.78
N HIS A 248 5.66 -11.74 0.46
CA HIS A 248 4.35 -11.36 -0.06
C HIS A 248 3.97 -12.12 -1.33
N HIS A 249 2.80 -12.75 -1.32
CA HIS A 249 2.32 -13.58 -2.42
C HIS A 249 2.03 -12.80 -3.72
N MET A 250 1.31 -11.66 -3.63
CA MET A 250 0.93 -10.89 -4.83
C MET A 250 2.16 -10.29 -5.53
N THR A 251 3.10 -9.73 -4.77
CA THR A 251 4.34 -9.18 -5.33
C THR A 251 5.19 -10.29 -5.96
N SER A 252 5.27 -11.47 -5.34
CA SER A 252 5.96 -12.64 -5.91
C SER A 252 5.34 -13.07 -7.23
N LEU A 253 4.01 -13.17 -7.32
CA LEU A 253 3.29 -13.48 -8.56
C LEU A 253 3.51 -12.43 -9.65
N ALA A 254 3.45 -11.15 -9.29
CA ALA A 254 3.69 -10.06 -10.24
C ALA A 254 5.12 -10.11 -10.81
N VAL A 255 6.11 -10.40 -9.99
CA VAL A 255 7.51 -10.56 -10.42
C VAL A 255 7.70 -11.81 -11.26
N VAL A 256 7.09 -12.95 -10.92
CA VAL A 256 7.07 -14.16 -11.76
C VAL A 256 6.48 -13.85 -13.13
N GLY A 257 5.32 -13.20 -13.18
CA GLY A 257 4.68 -12.80 -14.44
C GLY A 257 5.52 -11.84 -15.28
N PHE A 258 6.17 -10.85 -14.64
CA PHE A 258 7.07 -9.92 -15.30
C PHE A 258 8.29 -10.62 -15.90
N LEU A 259 8.94 -11.53 -15.15
CA LEU A 259 10.10 -12.28 -15.65
C LEU A 259 9.72 -13.28 -16.75
N ALA A 260 8.54 -13.89 -16.66
CA ALA A 260 8.02 -14.74 -17.73
C ALA A 260 7.80 -13.94 -19.02
N LEU A 261 7.21 -12.74 -18.92
CA LEU A 261 7.07 -11.81 -20.05
C LEU A 261 8.43 -11.42 -20.63
N TRP A 262 9.38 -11.03 -19.78
CA TRP A 262 10.72 -10.68 -20.22
C TRP A 262 11.43 -11.85 -20.93
N LEU A 263 11.36 -13.06 -20.37
CA LEU A 263 11.92 -14.27 -20.98
C LEU A 263 11.26 -14.60 -22.31
N ALA A 264 9.93 -14.50 -22.40
CA ALA A 264 9.18 -14.73 -23.64
C ALA A 264 9.62 -13.75 -24.75
N LEU A 265 9.66 -12.45 -24.44
CA LEU A 265 10.09 -11.43 -25.39
C LEU A 265 11.54 -11.63 -25.83
N ARG A 266 12.43 -11.97 -24.91
CA ARG A 266 13.81 -12.32 -25.26
C ARG A 266 13.88 -13.51 -26.20
N THR A 267 13.14 -14.58 -25.90
CA THR A 267 13.10 -15.78 -26.74
C THR A 267 12.59 -15.49 -28.15
N ILE A 268 11.54 -14.65 -28.27
CA ILE A 268 11.02 -14.21 -29.57
C ILE A 268 12.07 -13.42 -30.36
N LEU A 269 12.75 -12.47 -29.74
CA LEU A 269 13.77 -11.65 -30.41
C LEU A 269 14.98 -12.48 -30.83
N LEU A 270 15.42 -13.43 -30.00
CA LEU A 270 16.53 -14.34 -30.34
C LEU A 270 16.16 -15.26 -31.52
N ARG A 271 14.94 -15.82 -31.54
CA ARG A 271 14.46 -16.67 -32.66
C ARG A 271 14.36 -15.92 -33.98
N ARG A 272 14.11 -14.61 -33.95
CA ARG A 272 14.06 -13.74 -35.12
C ARG A 272 15.43 -13.25 -35.57
N GLY A 273 16.50 -13.57 -34.83
CA GLY A 273 17.84 -13.03 -35.07
C GLY A 273 17.96 -11.51 -34.86
N GLU A 274 17.02 -10.95 -34.10
CA GLU A 274 16.87 -9.49 -33.95
C GLU A 274 17.59 -8.93 -32.71
N SER A 275 18.25 -9.77 -31.89
CA SER A 275 18.86 -9.35 -30.64
C SER A 275 20.30 -9.82 -30.52
N GLU A 276 21.17 -8.91 -30.06
CA GLU A 276 22.55 -9.19 -29.67
C GLU A 276 22.65 -9.84 -28.27
N GLU A 277 21.51 -10.05 -27.60
CA GLU A 277 21.45 -10.59 -26.24
C GLU A 277 21.87 -12.08 -26.15
N VAL A 278 22.10 -12.74 -27.30
CA VAL A 278 22.50 -14.17 -27.35
C VAL A 278 23.73 -14.49 -26.51
N ARG A 279 24.66 -13.55 -26.41
CA ARG A 279 25.92 -13.70 -25.65
C ARG A 279 25.74 -13.63 -24.12
N PHE A 280 24.60 -13.15 -23.65
CA PHE A 280 24.32 -12.94 -22.23
C PHE A 280 23.42 -14.02 -21.63
N LYS A 281 23.58 -14.28 -20.32
CA LYS A 281 22.81 -15.30 -19.58
C LYS A 281 21.28 -15.04 -19.57
N GLY A 282 20.87 -13.76 -19.62
CA GLY A 282 19.45 -13.39 -19.64
C GLY A 282 18.70 -13.70 -18.33
N PRO A 283 17.36 -13.56 -18.32
CA PRO A 283 16.56 -13.61 -17.09
C PRO A 283 16.16 -15.05 -16.65
N LEU A 284 16.66 -16.12 -17.26
CA LEU A 284 16.21 -17.50 -16.96
C LEU A 284 16.45 -17.87 -15.49
N LEU A 285 17.65 -17.68 -14.95
CA LEU A 285 17.95 -18.00 -13.55
C LEU A 285 17.08 -17.19 -12.58
N PRO A 286 16.97 -15.85 -12.70
CA PRO A 286 16.05 -15.09 -11.86
C PRO A 286 14.60 -15.57 -11.95
N ALA A 287 14.12 -15.90 -13.15
CA ALA A 287 12.76 -16.39 -13.35
C ALA A 287 12.53 -17.74 -12.65
N LEU A 288 13.47 -18.68 -12.79
CA LEU A 288 13.41 -19.97 -12.11
C LEU A 288 13.57 -19.82 -10.60
N ALA A 289 14.48 -18.97 -10.14
CA ALA A 289 14.72 -18.77 -8.71
C ALA A 289 13.46 -18.31 -7.98
N ILE A 290 12.77 -17.28 -8.49
CA ILE A 290 11.54 -16.80 -7.85
C ILE A 290 10.37 -17.78 -8.05
N ALA A 291 10.23 -18.40 -9.21
CA ALA A 291 9.15 -19.35 -9.47
C ALA A 291 9.26 -20.59 -8.57
N ILE A 292 10.46 -21.12 -8.41
CA ILE A 292 10.73 -22.27 -7.53
C ILE A 292 10.58 -21.87 -6.06
N ALA A 293 11.22 -20.75 -5.63
CA ALA A 293 11.15 -20.31 -4.24
C ALA A 293 9.71 -20.05 -3.81
N PHE A 294 8.95 -19.29 -4.62
CA PHE A 294 7.54 -19.00 -4.33
C PHE A 294 6.68 -20.25 -4.45
N GLY A 295 6.87 -21.08 -5.47
CA GLY A 295 6.11 -22.33 -5.65
C GLY A 295 6.28 -23.30 -4.48
N LEU A 296 7.51 -23.49 -3.99
CA LEU A 296 7.79 -24.32 -2.82
C LEU A 296 7.20 -23.71 -1.55
N TRP A 297 7.41 -22.40 -1.33
CA TRP A 297 6.83 -21.71 -0.16
C TRP A 297 5.31 -21.82 -0.13
N PHE A 298 4.68 -21.56 -1.27
CA PHE A 298 3.23 -21.65 -1.43
C PHE A 298 2.72 -23.09 -1.18
N ALA A 299 3.37 -24.10 -1.78
CA ALA A 299 2.94 -25.49 -1.68
C ALA A 299 3.07 -26.07 -0.25
N PHE A 300 4.12 -25.70 0.49
CA PHE A 300 4.45 -26.35 1.76
C PHE A 300 4.16 -25.51 2.99
N VAL A 301 4.00 -24.17 2.86
CA VAL A 301 3.86 -23.28 4.02
C VAL A 301 2.59 -22.43 3.93
N ALA A 302 2.39 -21.69 2.84
CA ALA A 302 1.38 -20.66 2.77
C ALA A 302 0.08 -21.05 2.04
N GLY A 303 -0.02 -22.29 1.50
CA GLY A 303 -1.01 -22.65 0.48
C GLY A 303 -2.48 -22.60 0.88
N GLY A 304 -2.83 -22.95 2.13
CA GLY A 304 -4.22 -23.10 2.54
C GLY A 304 -5.01 -21.78 2.49
N GLU A 305 -4.69 -20.87 3.39
CA GLU A 305 -5.37 -19.56 3.52
C GLU A 305 -5.11 -18.66 2.32
N THR A 306 -3.88 -18.70 1.78
CA THR A 306 -3.49 -17.87 0.63
C THR A 306 -4.25 -18.28 -0.63
N LEU A 307 -4.53 -19.57 -0.85
CA LEU A 307 -5.30 -20.02 -2.00
C LEU A 307 -6.74 -19.50 -1.94
N HIS A 308 -7.32 -19.49 -0.75
CA HIS A 308 -8.66 -18.93 -0.53
C HIS A 308 -8.71 -17.42 -0.83
N GLU A 309 -7.72 -16.66 -0.36
CA GLU A 309 -7.61 -15.22 -0.67
C GLU A 309 -7.38 -14.95 -2.16
N LEU A 310 -6.40 -15.63 -2.76
CA LEU A 310 -6.07 -15.48 -4.19
C LEU A 310 -7.26 -15.87 -5.08
N GLY A 311 -7.93 -16.98 -4.79
CA GLY A 311 -9.14 -17.40 -5.49
C GLY A 311 -10.21 -16.32 -5.48
N GLY A 312 -10.43 -15.68 -4.32
CA GLY A 312 -11.33 -14.54 -4.17
C GLY A 312 -10.91 -13.31 -5.00
N VAL A 313 -9.62 -12.96 -5.00
CA VAL A 313 -9.09 -11.81 -5.76
C VAL A 313 -9.18 -12.07 -7.26
N PHE A 314 -8.74 -13.23 -7.74
CA PHE A 314 -8.77 -13.56 -9.16
C PHE A 314 -10.20 -13.71 -9.69
N SER A 315 -11.10 -14.34 -8.96
CA SER A 315 -12.50 -14.47 -9.38
C SER A 315 -13.19 -13.10 -9.45
N ARG A 316 -12.98 -12.23 -8.48
CA ARG A 316 -13.51 -10.86 -8.52
C ARG A 316 -12.93 -10.04 -9.67
N ALA A 317 -11.61 -10.13 -9.92
CA ALA A 317 -10.97 -9.46 -11.05
C ALA A 317 -11.49 -9.96 -12.39
N PHE A 318 -11.60 -11.28 -12.56
CA PHE A 318 -12.13 -11.90 -13.76
C PHE A 318 -13.60 -11.52 -14.01
N ASN A 319 -14.44 -11.65 -13.01
CA ASN A 319 -15.86 -11.26 -13.10
C ASN A 319 -15.99 -9.75 -13.42
N SER A 320 -15.13 -8.90 -12.83
CA SER A 320 -15.13 -7.47 -13.14
C SER A 320 -14.78 -7.18 -14.61
N ILE A 321 -13.86 -7.94 -15.21
CA ILE A 321 -13.52 -7.82 -16.63
C ILE A 321 -14.69 -8.31 -17.49
N VAL A 322 -15.29 -9.45 -17.17
CA VAL A 322 -16.46 -9.98 -17.88
C VAL A 322 -17.62 -9.00 -17.80
N ASP A 323 -17.92 -8.48 -16.61
CA ASP A 323 -18.99 -7.49 -16.40
C ASP A 323 -18.76 -6.20 -17.20
N LEU A 324 -17.50 -5.75 -17.29
CA LEU A 324 -17.13 -4.60 -18.11
C LEU A 324 -17.35 -4.84 -19.61
N LEU A 325 -17.00 -6.05 -20.07
CA LEU A 325 -17.13 -6.44 -21.49
C LEU A 325 -18.59 -6.71 -21.88
N THR A 326 -19.38 -7.24 -20.97
CA THR A 326 -20.80 -7.58 -21.21
C THR A 326 -21.76 -6.43 -20.91
N GLY A 327 -21.26 -5.34 -20.28
CA GLY A 327 -22.11 -4.22 -19.85
C GLY A 327 -23.08 -4.57 -18.72
N SER A 328 -22.90 -5.73 -18.05
CA SER A 328 -23.79 -6.25 -17.01
C SER A 328 -23.53 -5.61 -15.64
N SER A 329 -22.42 -4.89 -15.46
CA SER A 329 -22.10 -4.20 -14.21
C SER A 329 -22.91 -2.91 -14.07
N GLY A 330 -23.65 -2.79 -12.96
CA GLY A 330 -24.09 -1.47 -12.51
C GLY A 330 -22.85 -0.59 -12.34
N SER A 331 -22.70 0.44 -13.18
CA SER A 331 -21.51 1.30 -13.16
C SER A 331 -21.33 1.93 -11.77
N LYS A 332 -20.21 1.62 -11.10
CA LYS A 332 -19.80 2.35 -9.91
C LYS A 332 -19.67 3.81 -10.30
N ARG A 333 -20.38 4.70 -9.62
CA ARG A 333 -20.10 6.12 -9.80
C ARG A 333 -18.68 6.38 -9.30
N LEU A 334 -17.75 6.66 -10.21
CA LEU A 334 -16.30 6.76 -10.01
C LEU A 334 -15.84 7.61 -8.80
N PHE A 335 -16.73 8.42 -8.26
CA PHE A 335 -16.43 9.40 -7.23
C PHE A 335 -17.51 9.47 -6.14
N SER A 336 -18.33 8.44 -6.01
CA SER A 336 -19.31 8.36 -4.93
C SER A 336 -18.89 7.25 -3.96
N GLY A 337 -18.46 7.65 -2.76
CA GLY A 337 -18.53 6.79 -1.57
C GLY A 337 -19.98 6.54 -1.19
N ALA A 338 -20.24 5.65 -0.24
CA ALA A 338 -21.61 5.33 0.21
C ALA A 338 -22.39 6.54 0.71
N SER A 339 -21.73 7.61 1.16
CA SER A 339 -22.36 8.80 1.77
C SER A 339 -21.85 10.18 1.33
N GLU A 340 -20.71 10.31 0.63
CA GLU A 340 -20.21 11.62 0.19
C GLU A 340 -19.80 11.66 -1.28
N SER A 341 -20.26 12.68 -2.00
CA SER A 341 -19.78 12.97 -3.35
C SER A 341 -18.56 13.89 -3.29
N GLN A 342 -17.45 13.49 -3.93
CA GLN A 342 -16.27 14.36 -4.03
C GLN A 342 -16.62 15.71 -4.67
N PRO A 343 -15.98 16.83 -4.25
CA PRO A 343 -16.10 18.11 -4.92
C PRO A 343 -15.76 18.01 -6.41
N LEU A 344 -16.46 18.77 -7.24
CA LEU A 344 -16.31 18.74 -8.70
C LEU A 344 -14.86 19.03 -9.14
N ALA A 345 -14.18 19.95 -8.45
CA ALA A 345 -12.79 20.28 -8.70
C ALA A 345 -11.85 19.09 -8.44
N ALA A 346 -12.08 18.31 -7.37
CA ALA A 346 -11.28 17.12 -7.08
C ALA A 346 -11.47 16.02 -8.13
N ARG A 347 -12.72 15.82 -8.59
CA ARG A 347 -13.03 14.89 -9.69
C ARG A 347 -12.36 15.32 -10.99
N ALA A 348 -12.47 16.60 -11.35
CA ALA A 348 -11.85 17.14 -12.54
C ALA A 348 -10.33 16.97 -12.50
N LEU A 349 -9.68 17.28 -11.37
CA LEU A 349 -8.25 17.10 -11.19
C LEU A 349 -7.85 15.63 -11.33
N ALA A 350 -8.59 14.71 -10.74
CA ALA A 350 -8.35 13.28 -10.83
C ALA A 350 -8.43 12.78 -12.29
N ILE A 351 -9.45 13.20 -13.05
CA ILE A 351 -9.61 12.85 -14.47
C ILE A 351 -8.49 13.48 -15.33
N VAL A 352 -8.22 14.76 -15.15
CA VAL A 352 -7.22 15.50 -15.92
C VAL A 352 -5.83 14.92 -15.69
N SER A 353 -5.53 14.40 -14.49
CA SER A 353 -4.22 13.80 -14.17
C SER A 353 -3.90 12.52 -14.96
N VAL A 354 -4.91 11.86 -15.52
CA VAL A 354 -4.73 10.66 -16.36
C VAL A 354 -4.12 11.02 -17.72
N VAL A 355 -4.47 12.19 -18.26
CA VAL A 355 -4.04 12.62 -19.61
C VAL A 355 -2.52 12.71 -19.76
N PRO A 356 -1.78 13.37 -18.85
CA PRO A 356 -0.31 13.40 -18.91
C PRO A 356 0.33 12.01 -18.90
N VAL A 357 -0.21 11.07 -18.14
CA VAL A 357 0.32 9.70 -18.09
C VAL A 357 0.11 8.99 -19.43
N LEU A 358 -1.08 9.09 -20.04
CA LEU A 358 -1.35 8.54 -21.37
C LEU A 358 -0.46 9.16 -22.45
N VAL A 359 -0.30 10.49 -22.43
CA VAL A 359 0.60 11.20 -23.34
C VAL A 359 2.06 10.76 -23.16
N LEU A 360 2.49 10.59 -21.92
CA LEU A 360 3.84 10.09 -21.60
C LEU A 360 4.06 8.68 -22.13
N ILE A 361 3.08 7.78 -21.94
CA ILE A 361 3.14 6.42 -22.48
C ILE A 361 3.24 6.45 -24.01
N GLY A 362 2.36 7.18 -24.69
CA GLY A 362 2.41 7.31 -26.15
C GLY A 362 3.72 7.88 -26.69
N ALA A 363 4.24 8.92 -26.02
CA ALA A 363 5.52 9.54 -26.38
C ALA A 363 6.70 8.59 -26.15
N GLY A 364 6.73 7.86 -25.02
CA GLY A 364 7.76 6.88 -24.71
C GLY A 364 7.77 5.70 -25.68
N LEU A 365 6.61 5.16 -26.03
CA LEU A 365 6.46 4.10 -27.04
C LEU A 365 6.93 4.57 -28.42
N ARG A 366 6.62 5.82 -28.81
CA ARG A 366 7.12 6.40 -30.06
C ARG A 366 8.65 6.47 -30.09
N VAL A 367 9.30 6.79 -28.94
CA VAL A 367 10.77 6.79 -28.85
C VAL A 367 11.32 5.39 -28.99
N LEU A 368 10.76 4.39 -28.32
CA LEU A 368 11.17 2.99 -28.44
C LEU A 368 11.04 2.50 -29.90
N TRP A 369 9.92 2.79 -30.54
CA TRP A 369 9.70 2.42 -31.94
C TRP A 369 10.68 3.10 -32.89
N ARG A 370 10.91 4.40 -32.74
CA ARG A 370 11.88 5.14 -33.56
C ARG A 370 13.32 4.67 -33.38
N ARG A 371 13.69 4.29 -32.16
CA ARG A 371 15.02 3.72 -31.87
C ARG A 371 15.15 2.27 -32.35
N ARG A 372 14.08 1.66 -32.84
CA ARG A 372 14.00 0.24 -33.19
C ARG A 372 14.59 -0.63 -32.08
N THR A 373 14.19 -0.35 -30.84
CA THR A 373 14.72 -1.00 -29.65
C THR A 373 14.47 -2.51 -29.73
N ARG A 374 15.56 -3.29 -29.62
CA ARG A 374 15.56 -4.76 -29.61
C ARG A 374 15.99 -5.32 -28.24
N ASP A 375 15.99 -4.48 -27.23
CA ASP A 375 16.25 -4.87 -25.84
C ASP A 375 14.96 -5.43 -25.23
N SER A 376 15.01 -6.69 -24.84
CA SER A 376 13.83 -7.44 -24.37
C SER A 376 13.25 -6.89 -23.06
N LEU A 377 14.12 -6.37 -22.16
CA LEU A 377 13.67 -5.75 -20.90
C LEU A 377 12.92 -4.44 -21.15
N SER A 378 13.44 -3.60 -22.04
CA SER A 378 12.77 -2.34 -22.42
C SER A 378 11.39 -2.58 -23.02
N LEU A 379 11.24 -3.64 -23.82
CA LEU A 379 9.95 -4.04 -24.36
C LEU A 379 9.01 -4.60 -23.28
N ALA A 380 9.52 -5.39 -22.35
CA ALA A 380 8.73 -5.89 -21.22
C ALA A 380 8.18 -4.74 -20.36
N LEU A 381 9.01 -3.75 -20.03
CA LEU A 381 8.60 -2.56 -19.28
C LEU A 381 7.58 -1.71 -20.06
N ALA A 382 7.70 -1.63 -21.38
CA ALA A 382 6.75 -0.94 -22.24
C ALA A 382 5.38 -1.64 -22.25
N VAL A 383 5.36 -2.98 -22.30
CA VAL A 383 4.13 -3.78 -22.19
C VAL A 383 3.46 -3.55 -20.84
N VAL A 384 4.24 -3.53 -19.75
CA VAL A 384 3.71 -3.22 -18.41
C VAL A 384 3.10 -1.82 -18.35
N ALA A 385 3.74 -0.81 -18.97
CA ALA A 385 3.15 0.54 -19.06
C ALA A 385 1.81 0.56 -19.82
N LEU A 386 1.65 -0.28 -20.85
CA LEU A 386 0.39 -0.41 -21.60
C LEU A 386 -0.76 -1.02 -20.78
N LEU A 387 -0.50 -1.62 -19.63
CA LEU A 387 -1.54 -2.05 -18.70
C LEU A 387 -2.22 -0.88 -17.97
N TYR A 388 -1.67 0.34 -18.03
CA TYR A 388 -2.26 1.50 -17.36
C TYR A 388 -3.72 1.78 -17.77
N PRO A 389 -4.11 1.82 -19.06
CA PRO A 389 -5.51 1.96 -19.44
C PRO A 389 -6.40 0.83 -18.91
N VAL A 390 -5.87 -0.41 -18.82
CA VAL A 390 -6.60 -1.56 -18.27
C VAL A 390 -6.89 -1.33 -16.78
N THR A 391 -5.90 -0.88 -16.00
CA THR A 391 -6.10 -0.55 -14.58
C THR A 391 -7.12 0.56 -14.38
N LEU A 392 -7.19 1.54 -15.28
CA LEU A 392 -8.23 2.58 -15.24
C LEU A 392 -9.63 1.99 -15.50
N GLY A 393 -9.76 1.08 -16.47
CA GLY A 393 -11.01 0.36 -16.75
C GLY A 393 -11.50 -0.42 -15.53
N LEU A 394 -10.61 -1.15 -14.85
CA LEU A 394 -10.95 -1.90 -13.63
C LEU A 394 -11.50 -1.02 -12.51
N ARG A 395 -11.09 0.24 -12.40
CA ARG A 395 -11.62 1.19 -11.41
C ARG A 395 -13.11 1.52 -11.58
N LEU A 396 -13.68 1.25 -12.75
CA LEU A 396 -15.11 1.45 -13.02
C LEU A 396 -15.99 0.42 -12.31
N THR A 397 -15.41 -0.67 -11.83
CA THR A 397 -16.11 -1.73 -11.09
C THR A 397 -15.76 -1.68 -9.60
N GLN A 398 -16.67 -2.17 -8.75
CA GLN A 398 -16.44 -2.14 -7.29
C GLN A 398 -15.30 -3.09 -6.89
N ALA A 399 -15.33 -4.32 -7.39
CA ALA A 399 -14.31 -5.33 -7.11
C ALA A 399 -12.97 -5.04 -7.80
N GLY A 400 -12.99 -4.49 -9.01
CA GLY A 400 -11.77 -4.15 -9.76
C GLY A 400 -11.03 -2.92 -9.21
N SER A 401 -11.68 -2.08 -8.41
CA SER A 401 -11.07 -0.88 -7.82
C SER A 401 -9.86 -1.22 -6.93
N GLU A 402 -9.99 -2.25 -6.08
CA GLU A 402 -8.89 -2.73 -5.22
C GLU A 402 -7.77 -3.35 -6.06
N THR A 403 -8.11 -4.23 -7.00
CA THR A 403 -7.14 -4.84 -7.92
C THR A 403 -6.37 -3.79 -8.72
N SER A 404 -7.07 -2.76 -9.24
CA SER A 404 -6.44 -1.64 -9.94
C SER A 404 -5.47 -0.86 -9.06
N GLN A 405 -5.81 -0.66 -7.80
CA GLN A 405 -4.96 0.06 -6.84
C GLN A 405 -3.67 -0.71 -6.61
N ARG A 406 -3.74 -2.00 -6.29
CA ARG A 406 -2.57 -2.87 -6.09
C ARG A 406 -1.74 -3.06 -7.36
N ALA A 407 -2.37 -3.14 -8.55
CA ALA A 407 -1.64 -3.23 -9.81
C ALA A 407 -0.89 -1.95 -10.18
N SER A 408 -1.30 -0.78 -9.64
CA SER A 408 -0.72 0.50 -10.04
C SER A 408 0.77 0.62 -9.72
N GLU A 409 1.26 0.04 -8.62
CA GLU A 409 2.66 0.05 -8.21
C GLU A 409 3.58 -0.66 -9.23
N PHE A 410 3.11 -1.75 -9.82
CA PHE A 410 3.85 -2.48 -10.87
C PHE A 410 3.76 -1.76 -12.21
N VAL A 411 2.58 -1.28 -12.59
CA VAL A 411 2.34 -0.57 -13.84
C VAL A 411 3.14 0.73 -13.91
N PHE A 412 3.24 1.45 -12.80
CA PHE A 412 4.03 2.68 -12.74
C PHE A 412 5.54 2.46 -12.85
N LEU A 413 6.05 1.23 -12.66
CA LEU A 413 7.43 0.90 -13.01
C LEU A 413 7.67 1.07 -14.53
N GLY A 414 6.75 0.56 -15.36
CA GLY A 414 6.80 0.74 -16.81
C GLY A 414 6.63 2.20 -17.23
N VAL A 415 5.69 2.93 -16.60
CA VAL A 415 5.48 4.37 -16.86
C VAL A 415 6.71 5.19 -16.48
N ALA A 416 7.34 4.91 -15.33
CA ALA A 416 8.56 5.55 -14.88
C ALA A 416 9.75 5.27 -15.83
N PHE A 417 9.84 4.05 -16.36
CA PHE A 417 10.82 3.71 -17.38
C PHE A 417 10.63 4.54 -18.66
N LEU A 418 9.42 4.68 -19.17
CA LEU A 418 9.14 5.49 -20.35
C LEU A 418 9.46 6.97 -20.11
N ALA A 419 9.18 7.49 -18.91
CA ALA A 419 9.58 8.85 -18.52
C ALA A 419 11.11 9.01 -18.49
N ALA A 420 11.83 8.05 -17.91
CA ALA A 420 13.28 8.04 -17.87
C ALA A 420 13.88 8.02 -19.27
N LEU A 421 13.33 7.22 -20.17
CA LEU A 421 13.75 7.09 -21.56
C LEU A 421 13.58 8.39 -22.35
N LEU A 422 12.45 9.08 -22.18
CA LEU A 422 12.15 10.35 -22.85
C LEU A 422 13.18 11.46 -22.53
N LEU A 423 13.75 11.44 -21.32
CA LEU A 423 14.66 12.46 -20.85
C LEU A 423 16.15 12.06 -20.92
N SER A 424 16.44 10.82 -21.32
CA SER A 424 17.81 10.32 -21.42
C SER A 424 18.65 10.99 -22.51
N GLY A 425 18.04 11.61 -23.51
CA GLY A 425 18.75 12.13 -24.70
C GLY A 425 18.73 13.64 -24.91
N ARG A 426 18.26 14.47 -23.97
CA ARG A 426 18.09 15.91 -24.20
C ARG A 426 19.12 16.75 -23.45
N THR A 427 19.88 17.55 -24.22
CA THR A 427 20.95 18.47 -23.72
C THR A 427 20.72 19.94 -24.05
N ASP A 428 19.53 20.36 -24.49
CA ASP A 428 19.28 21.73 -24.98
C ASP A 428 19.33 22.80 -23.88
N ARG A 429 20.07 23.86 -24.16
CA ARG A 429 20.49 24.91 -23.20
C ARG A 429 19.65 26.20 -23.15
N GLY A 430 18.84 26.54 -24.12
CA GLY A 430 18.31 27.90 -24.25
C GLY A 430 16.85 28.13 -23.82
N ARG A 431 15.89 27.27 -24.22
CA ARG A 431 14.43 27.41 -23.91
C ARG A 431 13.96 26.46 -22.83
N TRP A 432 14.88 25.87 -22.07
CA TRP A 432 14.60 24.74 -21.18
C TRP A 432 13.99 25.18 -19.83
N LEU A 433 14.13 26.44 -19.40
CA LEU A 433 13.58 26.88 -18.11
C LEU A 433 12.04 26.85 -18.11
N LEU A 434 11.40 27.45 -19.12
CA LEU A 434 9.94 27.44 -19.24
C LEU A 434 9.39 26.01 -19.39
N ALA A 435 10.07 25.18 -20.19
CA ALA A 435 9.70 23.76 -20.32
C ALA A 435 9.82 23.00 -18.98
N ARG A 436 10.85 23.28 -18.18
CA ARG A 436 10.99 22.68 -16.83
C ARG A 436 9.88 23.11 -15.89
N ILE A 437 9.53 24.40 -15.90
CA ILE A 437 8.39 24.91 -15.10
C ILE A 437 7.11 24.19 -15.52
N GLY A 438 6.82 24.16 -16.83
CA GLY A 438 5.64 23.46 -17.36
C GLY A 438 5.60 21.97 -17.01
N LEU A 439 6.73 21.24 -17.19
CA LEU A 439 6.81 19.83 -16.84
C LEU A 439 6.67 19.58 -15.32
N THR A 440 7.21 20.49 -14.49
CA THR A 440 7.03 20.40 -13.04
C THR A 440 5.58 20.61 -12.65
N ALA A 441 4.90 21.59 -13.25
CA ALA A 441 3.48 21.83 -13.02
C ALA A 441 2.63 20.63 -13.45
N VAL A 442 2.90 20.05 -14.63
CA VAL A 442 2.23 18.84 -15.11
C VAL A 442 2.49 17.65 -14.16
N ALA A 443 3.73 17.47 -13.71
CA ALA A 443 4.07 16.39 -12.77
C ALA A 443 3.36 16.58 -11.41
N LEU A 444 3.29 17.82 -10.89
CA LEU A 444 2.57 18.13 -9.66
C LEU A 444 1.06 17.90 -9.81
N LEU A 445 0.46 18.31 -10.94
CA LEU A 445 -0.94 18.02 -11.23
C LEU A 445 -1.21 16.51 -11.32
N THR A 446 -0.29 15.76 -11.98
CA THR A 446 -0.38 14.31 -12.07
C THR A 446 -0.28 13.67 -10.70
N PHE A 447 0.67 14.10 -9.87
CA PHE A 447 0.84 13.61 -8.49
C PHE A 447 -0.42 13.88 -7.65
N ALA A 448 -0.92 15.12 -7.66
CA ALA A 448 -2.10 15.51 -6.90
C ALA A 448 -3.36 14.76 -7.36
N GLY A 449 -3.57 14.63 -8.67
CA GLY A 449 -4.73 13.93 -9.22
C GLY A 449 -4.65 12.42 -9.03
N ALA A 450 -3.48 11.81 -9.19
CA ALA A 450 -3.26 10.39 -8.90
C ALA A 450 -3.52 10.07 -7.42
N PHE A 451 -3.07 10.94 -6.52
CA PHE A 451 -3.42 10.87 -5.10
C PHE A 451 -4.94 10.87 -4.87
N LEU A 452 -5.69 11.69 -5.61
CA LEU A 452 -7.16 11.71 -5.53
C LEU A 452 -7.84 10.50 -6.21
N LEU A 453 -7.18 9.82 -7.13
CA LEU A 453 -7.68 8.60 -7.76
C LEU A 453 -7.56 7.34 -6.91
N GLY A 454 -6.59 7.23 -6.00
CA GLY A 454 -6.32 6.01 -5.22
C GLY A 454 -7.49 5.61 -4.30
N GLU A 455 -7.32 5.65 -2.96
CA GLU A 455 -8.31 5.25 -1.93
C GLU A 455 -9.50 6.23 -1.76
N LEU A 456 -10.47 5.88 -0.93
CA LEU A 456 -11.62 6.72 -0.59
C LEU A 456 -11.17 8.10 -0.07
N GLN A 457 -11.87 9.16 -0.44
CA GLN A 457 -11.53 10.54 -0.03
C GLN A 457 -11.41 10.68 1.49
N ALA A 458 -12.32 10.06 2.22
CA ALA A 458 -12.35 10.08 3.68
C ALA A 458 -11.08 9.50 4.32
N THR A 459 -10.38 8.60 3.65
CA THR A 459 -9.17 7.96 4.18
C THR A 459 -7.88 8.63 3.71
N ARG A 460 -7.91 9.50 2.71
CA ARG A 460 -6.71 10.14 2.15
C ARG A 460 -6.46 11.53 2.68
N GLN A 461 -7.49 12.35 2.60
CA GLN A 461 -7.35 13.75 2.98
C GLN A 461 -7.44 13.90 4.51
N PRO A 462 -6.68 14.83 5.10
CA PRO A 462 -6.84 15.13 6.51
C PRO A 462 -8.25 15.65 6.79
N GLY A 463 -8.79 15.28 7.95
CA GLY A 463 -10.13 15.66 8.37
C GLY A 463 -10.45 15.22 9.80
N PRO A 464 -11.62 15.58 10.33
CA PRO A 464 -12.07 15.16 11.65
C PRO A 464 -12.30 13.65 11.72
N TYR A 465 -12.50 13.15 12.92
CA TYR A 465 -12.90 11.75 13.11
C TYR A 465 -14.26 11.50 12.47
N LEU A 466 -14.40 10.35 11.84
CA LEU A 466 -15.62 9.90 11.16
C LEU A 466 -16.02 8.50 11.66
N VAL A 467 -17.25 8.11 11.40
CA VAL A 467 -17.77 6.79 11.77
C VAL A 467 -17.51 5.81 10.62
N GLY A 468 -16.88 4.67 10.92
CA GLY A 468 -16.59 3.65 9.91
C GLY A 468 -15.82 4.17 8.69
N ALA A 469 -14.76 4.95 8.90
CA ALA A 469 -13.92 5.58 7.87
C ALA A 469 -12.46 5.17 7.99
N GLU A 470 -12.20 3.89 8.18
CA GLU A 470 -10.86 3.30 8.34
C GLU A 470 -10.03 4.06 9.40
N ASP A 471 -8.86 4.57 9.04
CA ASP A 471 -7.94 5.29 9.92
C ASP A 471 -8.55 6.55 10.57
N ARG A 472 -9.54 7.19 9.94
CA ARG A 472 -10.27 8.33 10.53
C ARG A 472 -11.34 7.93 11.55
N SER A 473 -11.58 6.64 11.73
CA SER A 473 -12.49 6.14 12.76
C SER A 473 -11.79 5.80 14.08
N VAL A 474 -10.47 5.67 14.05
CA VAL A 474 -9.65 5.36 15.23
C VAL A 474 -9.54 6.60 16.11
N THR A 475 -10.31 6.62 17.20
CA THR A 475 -10.37 7.71 18.16
C THR A 475 -9.52 7.41 19.40
N PRO A 476 -9.14 8.43 20.20
CA PRO A 476 -8.53 8.20 21.52
C PRO A 476 -9.38 7.31 22.43
N GLN A 477 -10.71 7.41 22.33
CA GLN A 477 -11.65 6.60 23.12
C GLN A 477 -11.62 5.13 22.67
N GLY A 478 -11.54 4.87 21.37
CA GLY A 478 -11.36 3.52 20.83
C GLY A 478 -10.06 2.87 21.31
N LEU A 479 -8.94 3.61 21.24
CA LEU A 479 -7.64 3.18 21.75
C LEU A 479 -7.66 2.93 23.27
N ALA A 480 -8.32 3.82 24.03
CA ALA A 480 -8.48 3.64 25.47
C ALA A 480 -9.27 2.37 25.83
N ALA A 481 -10.32 2.06 25.07
CA ALA A 481 -11.09 0.83 25.26
C ALA A 481 -10.25 -0.44 24.95
N ALA A 482 -9.43 -0.40 23.90
CA ALA A 482 -8.52 -1.50 23.56
C ALA A 482 -7.46 -1.70 24.65
N ARG A 483 -6.84 -0.61 25.15
CA ARG A 483 -5.90 -0.68 26.29
C ARG A 483 -6.55 -1.19 27.57
N PHE A 484 -7.81 -0.80 27.85
CA PHE A 484 -8.57 -1.36 28.96
C PHE A 484 -8.75 -2.86 28.79
N ALA A 485 -9.13 -3.32 27.62
CA ALA A 485 -9.28 -4.74 27.33
C ALA A 485 -7.99 -5.52 27.59
N ALA A 486 -6.85 -5.03 27.07
CA ALA A 486 -5.53 -5.65 27.28
C ALA A 486 -5.12 -5.75 28.76
N ALA A 487 -5.50 -4.76 29.56
CA ALA A 487 -5.11 -4.69 30.98
C ALA A 487 -6.04 -5.47 31.93
N HIS A 488 -7.32 -5.66 31.58
CA HIS A 488 -8.34 -6.12 32.52
C HIS A 488 -9.14 -7.32 32.05
N LEU A 489 -9.12 -7.68 30.76
CA LEU A 489 -9.90 -8.80 30.23
C LEU A 489 -8.99 -10.00 29.93
N PRO A 490 -9.53 -11.24 30.00
CA PRO A 490 -8.74 -12.40 29.65
C PRO A 490 -8.26 -12.32 28.19
N PRO A 491 -6.96 -12.56 27.94
CA PRO A 491 -6.42 -12.49 26.59
C PRO A 491 -7.10 -13.52 25.66
N ARG A 492 -7.15 -13.21 24.37
CA ARG A 492 -7.78 -14.05 23.33
C ARG A 492 -9.27 -14.36 23.57
N SER A 493 -9.95 -13.58 24.43
CA SER A 493 -11.40 -13.71 24.58
C SER A 493 -12.12 -13.32 23.29
N ARG A 494 -13.13 -14.10 22.94
CA ARG A 494 -13.92 -13.87 21.73
C ARG A 494 -14.84 -12.66 21.89
N VAL A 495 -14.77 -11.74 20.94
CA VAL A 495 -15.52 -10.48 20.99
C VAL A 495 -16.25 -10.21 19.67
N LEU A 496 -17.51 -9.75 19.80
CA LEU A 496 -18.29 -9.23 18.69
C LEU A 496 -18.39 -7.71 18.79
N THR A 497 -18.10 -7.03 17.69
CA THR A 497 -18.19 -5.58 17.58
C THR A 497 -18.19 -5.14 16.09
N ASP A 498 -18.20 -3.83 15.83
CA ASP A 498 -17.99 -3.26 14.51
C ASP A 498 -16.51 -3.43 14.04
N ARG A 499 -16.28 -3.28 12.71
CA ARG A 499 -14.98 -3.49 12.10
C ARG A 499 -13.83 -2.68 12.72
N THR A 500 -14.05 -1.38 12.95
CA THR A 500 -12.98 -0.53 13.51
C THR A 500 -12.62 -0.93 14.93
N THR A 501 -13.64 -1.13 15.77
CA THR A 501 -13.47 -1.56 17.16
C THR A 501 -12.88 -2.97 17.23
N ALA A 502 -13.30 -3.89 16.34
CA ALA A 502 -12.74 -5.23 16.23
C ALA A 502 -11.23 -5.20 15.93
N THR A 503 -10.83 -4.34 15.01
CA THR A 503 -9.42 -4.21 14.64
C THR A 503 -8.57 -3.71 15.82
N LEU A 504 -9.08 -2.74 16.59
CA LEU A 504 -8.39 -2.20 17.78
C LEU A 504 -8.34 -3.21 18.93
N LEU A 505 -9.43 -3.93 19.18
CA LEU A 505 -9.48 -4.96 20.23
C LEU A 505 -8.62 -6.17 19.84
N GLY A 506 -8.61 -6.55 18.57
CA GLY A 506 -7.81 -7.66 18.07
C GLY A 506 -6.30 -7.34 18.04
N SER A 507 -5.92 -6.08 17.84
CA SER A 507 -4.53 -5.65 17.90
C SER A 507 -4.14 -5.25 19.32
N TYR A 508 -4.36 -3.99 19.68
CA TYR A 508 -3.93 -3.42 20.97
C TYR A 508 -4.65 -4.02 22.17
N GLY A 509 -5.85 -4.61 22.00
CA GLY A 509 -6.61 -5.23 23.06
C GLY A 509 -6.26 -6.71 23.32
N GLY A 510 -5.52 -7.36 22.45
CA GLY A 510 -5.14 -8.78 22.59
C GLY A 510 -6.32 -9.76 22.56
N MET A 511 -7.47 -9.35 22.02
CA MET A 511 -8.69 -10.16 21.93
C MET A 511 -8.80 -10.88 20.59
N ASP A 512 -9.72 -11.84 20.48
CA ASP A 512 -10.02 -12.54 19.24
C ASP A 512 -11.40 -12.10 18.70
N PRO A 513 -11.44 -11.02 17.87
CA PRO A 513 -12.66 -10.56 17.27
C PRO A 513 -13.19 -11.57 16.26
N ILE A 514 -14.50 -11.74 16.23
CA ILE A 514 -15.18 -12.63 15.30
C ILE A 514 -15.65 -11.81 14.11
N PHE A 515 -15.17 -12.16 12.93
CA PHE A 515 -15.63 -11.61 11.66
C PHE A 515 -16.57 -12.60 10.97
N GLY A 516 -17.63 -12.12 10.32
CA GLY A 516 -18.64 -12.92 9.66
C GLY A 516 -18.07 -13.89 8.62
N ARG A 517 -16.97 -13.53 7.96
CA ARG A 517 -16.26 -14.37 6.99
C ARG A 517 -15.75 -15.70 7.57
N TYR A 518 -15.42 -15.73 8.85
CA TYR A 518 -14.81 -16.88 9.54
C TYR A 518 -15.75 -17.53 10.56
N ALA A 519 -16.97 -17.05 10.65
CA ALA A 519 -17.98 -17.57 11.55
C ALA A 519 -19.26 -17.92 10.77
N ASP A 520 -19.75 -19.13 10.93
CA ASP A 520 -21.01 -19.63 10.33
C ASP A 520 -22.28 -18.91 10.83
N ILE A 521 -22.18 -17.63 11.22
CA ILE A 521 -23.29 -16.88 11.78
C ILE A 521 -23.51 -15.57 11.06
N ALA A 522 -24.79 -15.20 10.95
CA ALA A 522 -25.21 -13.83 10.72
C ALA A 522 -24.90 -12.96 11.96
N LEU A 523 -23.63 -12.77 12.29
CA LEU A 523 -23.13 -11.92 13.39
C LEU A 523 -23.75 -10.52 13.41
N PRO A 524 -23.96 -9.87 12.25
CA PRO A 524 -24.67 -8.61 12.20
C PRO A 524 -26.03 -8.64 12.89
N ARG A 525 -26.66 -9.82 12.96
CA ARG A 525 -27.97 -9.95 13.61
C ARG A 525 -27.91 -9.59 15.09
N ILE A 526 -26.88 -10.02 15.83
CA ILE A 526 -26.72 -9.68 17.25
C ILE A 526 -26.64 -8.17 17.45
N LEU A 527 -25.92 -7.45 16.56
CA LEU A 527 -25.79 -6.00 16.63
C LEU A 527 -27.05 -5.27 16.14
N PHE A 528 -27.74 -5.78 15.10
CA PHE A 528 -28.78 -5.06 14.36
C PHE A 528 -30.22 -5.42 14.77
N ALA A 529 -30.43 -6.53 15.44
CA ALA A 529 -31.78 -6.90 15.89
C ALA A 529 -32.31 -5.81 16.83
N PRO A 530 -33.57 -5.39 16.68
CA PRO A 530 -34.17 -4.34 17.51
C PRO A 530 -34.32 -4.76 18.98
N GLY A 531 -34.37 -6.07 19.26
CA GLY A 531 -34.44 -6.67 20.60
C GLY A 531 -33.37 -7.73 20.79
N PHE A 532 -33.35 -8.30 21.97
CA PHE A 532 -32.55 -9.47 22.34
C PHE A 532 -33.47 -10.61 22.74
N GLY A 533 -33.31 -11.78 22.13
CA GLY A 533 -34.12 -12.96 22.38
C GLY A 533 -33.31 -14.25 22.25
N HIS A 534 -34.00 -15.40 22.30
CA HIS A 534 -33.36 -16.71 22.24
C HIS A 534 -32.49 -16.97 21.00
N ALA A 535 -32.73 -16.26 19.89
CA ALA A 535 -31.90 -16.41 18.70
C ALA A 535 -30.52 -15.76 18.88
N GLU A 536 -30.49 -14.58 19.48
CA GLU A 536 -29.27 -13.84 19.80
C GLU A 536 -28.49 -14.55 20.93
N GLU A 537 -29.20 -15.05 21.94
CA GLU A 537 -28.61 -15.83 23.02
C GLU A 537 -27.96 -17.12 22.52
N ARG A 538 -28.64 -17.91 21.68
CA ARG A 538 -28.04 -19.09 21.05
C ARG A 538 -26.83 -18.75 20.18
N ALA A 539 -26.84 -17.61 19.52
CA ALA A 539 -25.68 -17.17 18.71
C ALA A 539 -24.48 -16.80 19.59
N ILE A 540 -24.72 -16.13 20.73
CA ILE A 540 -23.68 -15.85 21.73
C ILE A 540 -23.10 -17.14 22.28
N HIS A 541 -23.97 -18.05 22.73
CA HIS A 541 -23.57 -19.35 23.25
C HIS A 541 -22.81 -20.19 22.21
N GLY A 542 -23.35 -20.35 21.01
CA GLY A 542 -22.78 -21.18 19.95
C GLY A 542 -21.38 -20.70 19.48
N GLN A 543 -21.07 -19.41 19.64
CA GLN A 543 -19.78 -18.85 19.34
C GLN A 543 -18.90 -18.58 20.56
N SER A 544 -19.35 -18.93 21.75
CA SER A 544 -18.65 -18.68 23.02
C SER A 544 -18.22 -17.22 23.14
N LEU A 545 -19.12 -16.28 22.81
CA LEU A 545 -18.84 -14.85 22.83
C LEU A 545 -18.76 -14.36 24.28
N SER A 546 -17.55 -14.08 24.74
CA SER A 546 -17.33 -13.55 26.09
C SER A 546 -17.75 -12.08 26.20
N PHE A 547 -17.59 -11.30 25.12
CA PHE A 547 -17.87 -9.87 25.14
C PHE A 547 -18.56 -9.40 23.86
N VAL A 548 -19.46 -8.42 24.04
CA VAL A 548 -20.02 -7.62 22.94
C VAL A 548 -19.62 -6.16 23.19
N VAL A 549 -19.03 -5.53 22.18
CA VAL A 549 -18.56 -4.15 22.29
C VAL A 549 -19.27 -3.27 21.29
N VAL A 550 -19.65 -2.08 21.73
CA VAL A 550 -20.47 -1.14 20.96
C VAL A 550 -19.81 0.20 20.85
N ASP A 551 -19.60 0.68 19.63
CA ASP A 551 -19.31 2.10 19.36
C ASP A 551 -20.65 2.85 19.23
N ARG A 552 -20.94 3.72 20.18
CA ARG A 552 -22.20 4.49 20.24
C ARG A 552 -22.37 5.47 19.08
N ARG A 553 -21.28 5.86 18.40
CA ARG A 553 -21.34 6.73 17.22
C ARG A 553 -22.16 6.10 16.09
N LEU A 554 -22.14 4.76 15.98
CA LEU A 554 -22.95 3.99 15.01
C LEU A 554 -24.46 4.16 15.22
N GLY A 555 -24.87 4.67 16.38
CA GLY A 555 -26.25 5.03 16.65
C GLY A 555 -26.71 6.35 16.03
N GLY A 556 -25.78 7.22 15.66
CA GLY A 556 -26.06 8.51 15.01
C GLY A 556 -25.82 8.50 13.50
N GLU A 557 -24.79 7.76 13.03
CA GLU A 557 -24.36 7.76 11.65
C GLU A 557 -24.05 6.33 11.17
N PRO A 558 -24.39 5.97 9.91
CA PRO A 558 -23.96 4.72 9.32
C PRO A 558 -22.47 4.76 8.99
N PRO A 559 -21.76 3.62 8.98
CA PRO A 559 -20.33 3.57 8.64
C PRO A 559 -20.10 4.04 7.20
N LEU A 560 -19.11 4.91 7.03
CA LEU A 560 -18.79 5.53 5.73
C LEU A 560 -18.29 4.50 4.70
N ILE A 561 -17.62 3.42 5.15
CA ILE A 561 -17.22 2.30 4.29
C ILE A 561 -18.40 1.50 3.74
N GLY A 562 -19.62 1.68 4.29
CA GLY A 562 -20.85 1.07 3.80
C GLY A 562 -21.24 -0.24 4.44
N TYR A 563 -20.50 -0.73 5.42
CA TYR A 563 -20.80 -1.95 6.21
C TYR A 563 -20.31 -1.79 7.65
N TYR A 564 -20.89 -2.56 8.57
CA TYR A 564 -20.58 -2.46 10.01
C TYR A 564 -19.48 -3.43 10.43
N VAL A 565 -19.54 -4.66 9.95
CA VAL A 565 -18.62 -5.74 10.32
C VAL A 565 -17.78 -6.16 9.12
N GLU A 566 -18.41 -6.66 8.04
CA GLU A 566 -17.75 -7.12 6.83
C GLU A 566 -18.51 -6.71 5.56
N SER A 567 -17.80 -6.65 4.44
CA SER A 567 -18.35 -6.18 3.15
C SER A 567 -19.41 -7.13 2.55
N ASP A 568 -19.47 -8.37 3.01
CA ASP A 568 -20.42 -9.41 2.62
C ASP A 568 -21.64 -9.52 3.55
N GLU A 569 -21.72 -8.68 4.60
CA GLU A 569 -22.88 -8.65 5.49
C GLU A 569 -24.17 -8.29 4.74
N SER A 570 -25.30 -8.86 5.17
CA SER A 570 -26.60 -8.54 4.59
C SER A 570 -26.93 -7.06 4.69
N GLY A 571 -27.14 -6.41 3.54
CA GLY A 571 -27.42 -4.97 3.44
C GLY A 571 -26.18 -4.09 3.41
N ALA A 572 -24.96 -4.64 3.24
CA ALA A 572 -23.75 -3.87 2.97
C ALA A 572 -23.97 -2.93 1.79
N PHE A 573 -23.40 -1.72 1.86
CA PHE A 573 -23.48 -0.64 0.87
C PHE A 573 -24.89 -0.09 0.58
N ALA A 574 -25.96 -0.77 1.04
CA ALA A 574 -27.35 -0.33 0.83
C ALA A 574 -27.91 0.47 2.03
N ARG A 575 -27.35 0.31 3.22
CA ARG A 575 -27.81 0.97 4.44
C ARG A 575 -27.56 2.48 4.38
N ARG A 576 -28.61 3.27 4.60
CA ARG A 576 -28.55 4.75 4.60
C ARG A 576 -28.84 5.35 5.95
N ARG A 577 -29.24 4.54 6.94
CA ARG A 577 -29.63 5.00 8.26
C ARG A 577 -28.77 4.32 9.32
N ALA A 578 -28.48 5.03 10.39
CA ALA A 578 -27.85 4.50 11.57
C ALA A 578 -28.72 3.41 12.23
N ILE A 579 -28.10 2.55 13.01
CA ILE A 579 -28.80 1.48 13.76
C ILE A 579 -29.77 2.05 14.80
N GLY A 580 -29.44 3.20 15.38
CA GLY A 580 -30.14 3.79 16.51
C GLY A 580 -29.56 3.35 17.84
N LEU A 581 -29.41 4.29 18.78
CA LEU A 581 -28.77 4.06 20.08
C LEU A 581 -29.51 3.01 20.90
N GLY A 582 -30.85 2.99 20.88
CA GLY A 582 -31.65 2.02 21.64
C GLY A 582 -31.38 0.57 21.23
N VAL A 583 -31.11 0.35 19.92
CA VAL A 583 -30.76 -0.98 19.42
C VAL A 583 -29.37 -1.39 19.88
N LEU A 584 -28.40 -0.45 19.84
CA LEU A 584 -27.03 -0.70 20.28
C LEU A 584 -26.93 -0.94 21.80
N GLU A 585 -27.77 -0.28 22.60
CA GLU A 585 -27.77 -0.38 24.06
C GLU A 585 -28.73 -1.45 24.61
N LYS A 586 -29.39 -2.22 23.76
CA LYS A 586 -30.36 -3.27 24.19
C LYS A 586 -29.80 -4.27 25.18
N LEU A 587 -28.50 -4.57 25.08
CA LEU A 587 -27.82 -5.50 26.01
C LEU A 587 -27.81 -5.01 27.45
N ARG A 588 -28.04 -3.74 27.71
CA ARG A 588 -28.11 -3.15 29.04
C ARG A 588 -29.24 -3.74 29.90
N SER A 589 -30.31 -4.21 29.27
CA SER A 589 -31.50 -4.77 29.94
C SER A 589 -31.56 -6.30 29.88
N VAL A 590 -30.55 -6.97 29.35
CA VAL A 590 -30.52 -8.44 29.24
C VAL A 590 -30.03 -9.05 30.56
N PRO A 591 -30.79 -9.96 31.18
CA PRO A 591 -30.34 -10.71 32.36
C PRO A 591 -29.05 -11.49 32.02
N GLY A 592 -28.11 -11.57 32.95
CA GLY A 592 -26.82 -12.23 32.74
C GLY A 592 -25.80 -11.42 31.88
N VAL A 593 -26.15 -10.19 31.50
CA VAL A 593 -25.20 -9.29 30.79
C VAL A 593 -24.82 -8.11 31.67
N SER A 594 -23.53 -7.91 31.86
CA SER A 594 -22.98 -6.83 32.68
C SER A 594 -22.22 -5.80 31.86
N LYS A 595 -22.51 -4.52 32.10
CA LYS A 595 -21.70 -3.44 31.51
C LYS A 595 -20.43 -3.23 32.36
N ILE A 596 -19.28 -3.62 31.84
CA ILE A 596 -17.98 -3.58 32.56
C ILE A 596 -17.12 -2.36 32.23
N TYR A 597 -17.35 -1.69 31.10
CA TYR A 597 -16.61 -0.51 30.71
C TYR A 597 -17.48 0.47 29.91
N SER A 598 -17.22 1.76 30.09
CA SER A 598 -17.79 2.82 29.24
C SER A 598 -16.95 4.09 29.36
N ASN A 599 -16.58 4.68 28.22
CA ASN A 599 -15.90 5.97 28.16
C ASN A 599 -16.72 7.04 27.39
N GLY A 600 -18.02 6.84 27.31
CA GLY A 600 -18.95 7.72 26.56
C GLY A 600 -19.11 7.34 25.09
N GLN A 601 -18.08 6.86 24.43
CA GLN A 601 -18.12 6.38 23.05
C GLN A 601 -18.21 4.86 22.96
N ILE A 602 -17.28 4.16 23.59
CA ILE A 602 -17.20 2.69 23.56
C ILE A 602 -17.79 2.11 24.85
N VAL A 603 -18.63 1.08 24.68
CA VAL A 603 -19.21 0.32 25.79
C VAL A 603 -18.84 -1.15 25.61
N ILE A 604 -18.32 -1.78 26.68
CA ILE A 604 -18.03 -3.22 26.73
C ILE A 604 -19.06 -3.90 27.63
N TYR A 605 -19.75 -4.89 27.08
CA TYR A 605 -20.66 -5.77 27.77
C TYR A 605 -20.02 -7.15 27.96
N ASP A 606 -20.03 -7.66 29.18
CA ASP A 606 -19.67 -9.04 29.50
C ASP A 606 -20.89 -9.91 29.27
N THR A 607 -20.76 -10.88 28.39
CA THR A 607 -21.81 -11.86 28.01
C THR A 607 -21.43 -13.28 28.42
N SER A 608 -20.40 -13.48 29.22
CA SER A 608 -19.85 -14.78 29.59
C SER A 608 -20.85 -15.66 30.36
N GLU A 609 -21.82 -15.07 31.09
CA GLU A 609 -22.90 -15.84 31.75
C GLU A 609 -23.84 -16.48 30.74
N LEU A 610 -24.04 -15.88 29.55
CA LEU A 610 -24.86 -16.44 28.48
C LEU A 610 -24.17 -17.59 27.72
N THR A 611 -22.89 -17.80 27.95
CA THR A 611 -22.11 -18.87 27.32
C THR A 611 -21.95 -20.10 28.20
N ARG A 612 -22.39 -20.02 29.46
CA ARG A 612 -22.45 -21.13 30.43
C ARG A 612 -23.75 -21.92 30.26
#